data_987c1ca1d9c6e0eb100030b14a932469
#
_entry.id   987c1ca1d9c6e0eb100030b14a932469
#
_cell.length_a   1.000
_cell.length_b   1.000
_cell.length_c   1.000
_cell.angle_alpha   90.00
_cell.angle_beta   90.00
_cell.angle_gamma   90.00
#
_symmetry.space_group_name_H-M   'P 1'
#
loop_
_entity.id
_entity.type
_entity.pdbx_description
1 polymer ?
#
loop_
_entity_poly.entity_id
_entity_poly.type
_entity_poly.pdbx_seq_one_letter_code
_entity_poly.pdbx_strand_id
1 'polypeptide(L)'
;MSGGDLVVTGVGAVSADGFDFRTALGRRGYKYLPAAAQYFLAAAKRALAAAGPDALEAVGPEQRAAAVGTNSAAVALHHAMDRTVTGTGAGDLSPVTAPYFSINLFGSRLAIEHDLKGFNLTLTSPRIAGLEALRTGQRAVAAGRARRLLAGATEEALPEDEPGAERSEAGAVALMLEPAAAVAARGGRALGRLGVRSFFLPPHLAAPDQGAERTGALLRDALDALGHRPGTPLTVTAVLDGSPVGEAVAAALEEKTFRGAFGDGKDGRTERVPAGAGALEPIARAAAALDGPPGHAHAVVTAAAEGNTAVCLVTPGDIRTAEASSR
;
A
#
# COMPACT_ATOMS: atom_id res chain seq x y z
N MET A 1 -0.38 -11.05 -25.27
CA MET A 1 0.82 -10.55 -24.52
C MET A 1 0.44 -10.58 -23.05
N SER A 2 1.02 -11.50 -22.28
CA SER A 2 0.73 -11.60 -20.84
C SER A 2 1.11 -10.30 -20.17
N GLY A 3 0.17 -9.69 -19.47
CA GLY A 3 0.38 -8.45 -18.71
C GLY A 3 1.57 -8.63 -17.79
N GLY A 4 2.60 -7.84 -18.03
CA GLY A 4 3.94 -8.02 -17.49
C GLY A 4 3.97 -8.24 -15.99
N ASP A 5 4.65 -9.28 -15.61
CA ASP A 5 4.98 -9.66 -14.25
C ASP A 5 5.77 -8.50 -13.60
N LEU A 6 5.08 -7.68 -12.81
CA LEU A 6 5.69 -6.51 -12.17
C LEU A 6 6.51 -6.94 -10.96
N VAL A 7 7.67 -6.33 -10.83
CA VAL A 7 8.58 -6.50 -9.70
C VAL A 7 8.82 -5.18 -9.02
N VAL A 8 9.07 -5.22 -7.72
CA VAL A 8 9.49 -4.05 -6.95
C VAL A 8 10.99 -3.87 -7.13
N THR A 9 11.41 -2.67 -7.52
CA THR A 9 12.82 -2.31 -7.71
C THR A 9 13.31 -1.29 -6.70
N GLY A 10 12.40 -0.59 -6.04
CA GLY A 10 12.73 0.36 -5.00
C GLY A 10 11.61 0.52 -3.99
N VAL A 11 12.00 0.70 -2.74
CA VAL A 11 11.13 1.00 -1.60
C VAL A 11 11.61 2.27 -0.94
N GLY A 12 10.68 3.14 -0.61
CA GLY A 12 10.92 4.32 0.21
C GLY A 12 9.88 4.41 1.31
N ALA A 13 10.32 4.57 2.54
CA ALA A 13 9.48 4.75 3.71
C ALA A 13 9.85 6.03 4.45
N VAL A 14 8.86 6.73 4.97
CA VAL A 14 8.99 7.97 5.75
C VAL A 14 8.09 7.87 6.96
N SER A 15 8.66 8.01 8.16
CA SER A 15 7.91 8.25 9.39
C SER A 15 7.69 9.74 9.57
N ALA A 16 6.58 10.13 10.20
CA ALA A 16 6.35 11.50 10.63
C ALA A 16 7.33 11.93 11.74
N ASP A 17 7.80 10.98 12.55
CA ASP A 17 8.72 11.26 13.64
C ASP A 17 10.05 11.79 13.12
N GLY A 18 10.40 13.00 13.54
CA GLY A 18 11.64 13.66 13.13
C GLY A 18 11.67 14.09 11.66
N PHE A 19 10.53 14.05 10.95
CA PHE A 19 10.50 14.47 9.55
C PHE A 19 10.65 15.98 9.40
N ASP A 20 11.62 16.37 8.57
CA ASP A 20 11.78 17.76 8.08
C ASP A 20 11.79 17.77 6.55
N PHE A 21 10.75 18.37 5.98
CA PHE A 21 10.63 18.45 4.52
C PHE A 21 11.79 19.22 3.86
N ARG A 22 12.41 20.20 4.56
CA ARG A 22 13.51 20.98 3.99
C ARG A 22 14.74 20.12 3.72
N THR A 23 14.98 19.17 4.63
CA THR A 23 16.05 18.17 4.48
C THR A 23 15.70 17.10 3.46
N ALA A 24 14.45 16.61 3.48
CA ALA A 24 14.01 15.49 2.64
C ALA A 24 13.75 15.90 1.18
N LEU A 25 13.10 17.06 0.96
CA LEU A 25 12.63 17.51 -0.35
C LEU A 25 13.35 18.78 -0.85
N GLY A 26 13.79 19.63 0.07
CA GLY A 26 14.39 20.93 -0.24
C GLY A 26 13.60 22.10 0.31
N ARG A 27 14.19 23.30 0.18
CA ARG A 27 13.66 24.51 0.85
C ARG A 27 12.49 25.19 0.13
N ARG A 28 12.27 24.94 -1.17
CA ARG A 28 11.30 25.67 -1.98
C ARG A 28 10.22 24.74 -2.53
N GLY A 29 8.96 25.21 -2.51
CA GLY A 29 7.85 24.54 -3.16
C GLY A 29 7.05 23.57 -2.27
N TYR A 30 7.49 23.28 -1.04
CA TYR A 30 6.88 22.25 -0.19
C TYR A 30 6.21 22.77 1.08
N LYS A 31 6.54 23.99 1.52
CA LYS A 31 6.12 24.55 2.82
C LYS A 31 4.59 24.50 3.07
N TYR A 32 3.80 24.71 2.02
CA TYR A 32 2.34 24.80 2.13
C TYR A 32 1.62 23.53 1.73
N LEU A 33 2.34 22.48 1.37
CA LEU A 33 1.74 21.17 1.12
C LEU A 33 1.29 20.55 2.45
N PRO A 34 0.14 19.84 2.50
CA PRO A 34 -0.22 18.97 3.62
C PRO A 34 0.92 18.01 3.96
N ALA A 35 1.04 17.64 5.24
CA ALA A 35 2.15 16.81 5.69
C ALA A 35 2.18 15.46 4.97
N ALA A 36 1.02 14.82 4.74
CA ALA A 36 0.92 13.58 3.97
C ALA A 36 1.49 13.71 2.54
N ALA A 37 1.28 14.86 1.88
CA ALA A 37 1.88 15.11 0.57
C ALA A 37 3.41 15.18 0.65
N GLN A 38 3.94 15.85 1.66
CA GLN A 38 5.38 15.94 1.89
C GLN A 38 5.98 14.55 2.18
N TYR A 39 5.32 13.72 3.02
CA TYR A 39 5.76 12.37 3.32
C TYR A 39 5.80 11.51 2.05
N PHE A 40 4.74 11.55 1.24
CA PHE A 40 4.67 10.72 0.04
C PHE A 40 5.69 11.11 -1.02
N LEU A 41 5.92 12.40 -1.24
CA LEU A 41 6.99 12.89 -2.14
C LEU A 41 8.37 12.44 -1.66
N ALA A 42 8.63 12.51 -0.36
CA ALA A 42 9.91 12.06 0.20
C ALA A 42 10.08 10.53 0.11
N ALA A 43 9.01 9.76 0.35
CA ALA A 43 9.03 8.31 0.18
C ALA A 43 9.24 7.92 -1.29
N ALA A 44 8.55 8.58 -2.23
CA ALA A 44 8.74 8.35 -3.66
C ALA A 44 10.17 8.65 -4.12
N LYS A 45 10.75 9.77 -3.66
CA LYS A 45 12.14 10.11 -3.93
C LYS A 45 13.11 9.03 -3.46
N ARG A 46 12.88 8.46 -2.26
CA ARG A 46 13.69 7.34 -1.73
C ARG A 46 13.50 6.07 -2.57
N ALA A 47 12.27 5.74 -2.95
CA ALA A 47 11.98 4.58 -3.78
C ALA A 47 12.65 4.67 -5.15
N LEU A 48 12.60 5.85 -5.79
CA LEU A 48 13.29 6.10 -7.07
C LEU A 48 14.81 6.03 -6.93
N ALA A 49 15.37 6.60 -5.87
CA ALA A 49 16.80 6.51 -5.61
C ALA A 49 17.27 5.06 -5.41
N ALA A 50 16.47 4.23 -4.71
CA ALA A 50 16.75 2.81 -4.51
C ALA A 50 16.63 1.99 -5.81
N ALA A 51 15.68 2.33 -6.69
CA ALA A 51 15.48 1.67 -7.97
C ALA A 51 16.53 2.04 -9.03
N GLY A 52 17.22 3.17 -8.83
CA GLY A 52 18.22 3.69 -9.74
C GLY A 52 17.67 4.69 -10.81
N PRO A 53 18.53 5.47 -11.46
CA PRO A 53 18.13 6.56 -12.34
C PRO A 53 17.29 6.11 -13.53
N ASP A 54 17.60 4.94 -14.10
CA ASP A 54 16.91 4.44 -15.30
C ASP A 54 15.51 3.86 -15.00
N ALA A 55 15.16 3.70 -13.73
CA ALA A 55 13.92 3.04 -13.37
C ALA A 55 12.68 3.76 -13.92
N LEU A 56 12.69 5.08 -13.90
CA LEU A 56 11.60 5.91 -14.42
C LEU A 56 11.91 6.48 -15.81
N GLU A 57 13.16 6.89 -16.06
CA GLU A 57 13.55 7.61 -17.28
C GLU A 57 13.64 6.74 -18.53
N ALA A 58 13.75 5.42 -18.37
CA ALA A 58 13.80 4.46 -19.48
C ALA A 58 12.50 4.40 -20.32
N VAL A 59 11.42 5.08 -19.92
CA VAL A 59 10.15 5.16 -20.66
C VAL A 59 9.66 6.60 -20.76
N GLY A 60 8.87 6.89 -21.81
CA GLY A 60 8.25 8.20 -21.98
C GLY A 60 7.27 8.55 -20.85
N PRO A 61 7.01 9.85 -20.63
CA PRO A 61 6.11 10.33 -19.57
C PRO A 61 4.72 9.70 -19.56
N GLU A 62 4.16 9.43 -20.74
CA GLU A 62 2.83 8.82 -20.93
C GLU A 62 2.76 7.35 -20.46
N GLN A 63 3.91 6.73 -20.20
CA GLN A 63 4.02 5.37 -19.70
C GLN A 63 4.41 5.31 -18.22
N ARG A 64 4.50 6.46 -17.54
CA ARG A 64 4.78 6.59 -16.11
C ARG A 64 3.50 6.91 -15.37
N ALA A 65 3.23 6.22 -14.27
CA ALA A 65 1.98 6.33 -13.55
C ALA A 65 2.15 6.37 -12.04
N ALA A 66 1.13 6.87 -11.35
CA ALA A 66 1.05 6.87 -9.89
C ALA A 66 -0.29 6.32 -9.40
N ALA A 67 -0.26 5.61 -8.27
CA ALA A 67 -1.44 5.17 -7.53
C ALA A 67 -1.18 5.31 -6.02
N VAL A 68 -2.01 6.07 -5.33
CA VAL A 68 -1.82 6.42 -3.91
C VAL A 68 -3.05 6.03 -3.11
N GLY A 69 -2.86 5.37 -1.98
CA GLY A 69 -3.90 5.08 -1.01
C GLY A 69 -3.78 6.02 0.20
N THR A 70 -4.91 6.46 0.74
CA THR A 70 -4.96 7.23 1.99
C THR A 70 -6.36 7.20 2.58
N ASN A 71 -6.45 7.32 3.91
CA ASN A 71 -7.72 7.52 4.61
C ASN A 71 -7.74 8.86 5.36
N SER A 72 -6.60 9.38 5.82
CA SER A 72 -6.55 10.57 6.67
C SER A 72 -5.88 11.80 6.05
N ALA A 73 -5.25 11.68 4.90
CA ALA A 73 -4.33 12.69 4.36
C ALA A 73 -4.89 14.12 4.17
N ALA A 74 -6.20 14.28 4.08
CA ALA A 74 -6.83 15.61 3.96
C ALA A 74 -7.67 15.98 5.19
N VAL A 75 -7.79 15.09 6.20
CA VAL A 75 -8.70 15.29 7.33
C VAL A 75 -8.27 16.49 8.16
N ALA A 76 -7.00 16.62 8.52
CA ALA A 76 -6.51 17.74 9.33
C ALA A 76 -6.74 19.10 8.62
N LEU A 77 -6.57 19.17 7.31
CA LEU A 77 -6.85 20.38 6.54
C LEU A 77 -8.35 20.71 6.53
N HIS A 78 -9.21 19.71 6.25
CA HIS A 78 -10.65 19.91 6.22
C HIS A 78 -11.18 20.32 7.60
N HIS A 79 -10.71 19.67 8.67
CA HIS A 79 -11.03 20.03 10.05
C HIS A 79 -10.66 21.50 10.36
N ALA A 80 -9.46 21.94 9.99
CA ALA A 80 -9.04 23.33 10.18
C ALA A 80 -9.88 24.31 9.36
N MET A 81 -10.27 23.97 8.13
CA MET A 81 -11.15 24.79 7.29
C MET A 81 -12.56 24.88 7.87
N ASP A 82 -13.13 23.76 8.32
CA ASP A 82 -14.47 23.72 8.95
C ASP A 82 -14.51 24.58 10.23
N ARG A 83 -13.49 24.51 11.07
CA ARG A 83 -13.38 25.37 12.26
C ARG A 83 -13.29 26.85 11.89
N THR A 84 -12.59 27.20 10.84
CA THR A 84 -12.52 28.59 10.36
C THR A 84 -13.91 29.05 9.88
N VAL A 85 -14.56 28.27 9.02
CA VAL A 85 -15.87 28.63 8.45
C VAL A 85 -16.95 28.78 9.52
N THR A 86 -16.99 27.84 10.47
CA THR A 86 -18.00 27.84 11.55
C THR A 86 -17.70 28.84 12.66
N GLY A 87 -16.43 29.16 12.90
CA GLY A 87 -15.99 30.09 13.95
C GLY A 87 -15.98 31.56 13.53
N THR A 88 -15.38 31.88 12.40
CA THR A 88 -15.13 33.27 11.97
C THR A 88 -15.71 33.58 10.58
N GLY A 89 -16.07 32.57 9.80
CA GLY A 89 -16.67 32.72 8.49
C GLY A 89 -15.77 32.36 7.32
N ALA A 90 -16.38 32.07 6.16
CA ALA A 90 -15.65 31.62 4.98
C ALA A 90 -14.67 32.66 4.41
N GLY A 91 -14.84 33.93 4.71
CA GLY A 91 -13.93 35.01 4.31
C GLY A 91 -12.52 34.89 4.90
N ASP A 92 -12.38 34.16 6.02
CA ASP A 92 -11.10 33.97 6.71
C ASP A 92 -10.35 32.71 6.24
N LEU A 93 -10.91 31.96 5.29
CA LEU A 93 -10.19 30.84 4.69
C LEU A 93 -8.93 31.32 3.93
N SER A 94 -7.82 30.68 4.21
CA SER A 94 -6.57 30.99 3.57
C SER A 94 -6.61 30.60 2.06
N PRO A 95 -6.43 31.53 1.12
CA PRO A 95 -6.37 31.21 -0.31
C PRO A 95 -5.18 30.32 -0.67
N VAL A 96 -4.16 30.27 0.20
CA VAL A 96 -2.95 29.45 -0.02
C VAL A 96 -3.25 27.97 0.24
N THR A 97 -4.16 27.64 1.14
CA THR A 97 -4.52 26.25 1.50
C THR A 97 -5.69 25.73 0.68
N ALA A 98 -6.53 26.60 0.12
CA ALA A 98 -7.70 26.23 -0.66
C ALA A 98 -7.43 25.23 -1.81
N PRO A 99 -6.33 25.32 -2.58
CA PRO A 99 -6.03 24.32 -3.62
C PRO A 99 -5.77 22.92 -3.09
N TYR A 100 -5.46 22.77 -1.80
CA TYR A 100 -5.04 21.49 -1.20
C TYR A 100 -6.16 20.69 -0.55
N PHE A 101 -7.41 21.16 -0.63
CA PHE A 101 -8.54 20.40 -0.11
C PHE A 101 -8.82 19.11 -0.90
N SER A 102 -8.35 19.01 -2.12
CA SER A 102 -8.63 17.86 -2.99
C SER A 102 -7.72 16.69 -2.70
N ILE A 103 -8.31 15.53 -2.41
CA ILE A 103 -7.59 14.31 -2.02
C ILE A 103 -6.67 13.76 -3.13
N ASN A 104 -6.89 14.11 -4.38
CA ASN A 104 -6.02 13.67 -5.47
C ASN A 104 -4.70 14.46 -5.57
N LEU A 105 -4.51 15.45 -4.71
CA LEU A 105 -3.31 16.30 -4.71
C LEU A 105 -2.02 15.48 -4.53
N PHE A 106 -2.06 14.43 -3.70
CA PHE A 106 -0.89 13.62 -3.39
C PHE A 106 -0.31 12.96 -4.65
N GLY A 107 -1.16 12.32 -5.43
CA GLY A 107 -0.77 11.75 -6.72
C GLY A 107 -0.47 12.82 -7.77
N SER A 108 -1.24 13.91 -7.82
CA SER A 108 -1.06 14.98 -8.78
C SER A 108 0.25 15.72 -8.58
N ARG A 109 0.65 16.01 -7.33
CA ARG A 109 1.93 16.65 -7.04
C ARG A 109 3.11 15.77 -7.43
N LEU A 110 3.04 14.46 -7.13
CA LEU A 110 4.04 13.51 -7.57
C LEU A 110 4.11 13.44 -9.11
N ALA A 111 2.94 13.43 -9.77
CA ALA A 111 2.88 13.40 -11.23
C ALA A 111 3.54 14.61 -11.88
N ILE A 112 3.36 15.80 -11.32
CA ILE A 112 4.02 17.03 -11.79
C ILE A 112 5.54 16.96 -11.57
N GLU A 113 5.98 16.48 -10.40
CA GLU A 113 7.40 16.49 -10.01
C GLU A 113 8.24 15.48 -10.82
N HIS A 114 7.63 14.36 -11.21
CA HIS A 114 8.29 13.26 -11.92
C HIS A 114 7.78 13.03 -13.35
N ASP A 115 6.99 13.96 -13.88
CA ASP A 115 6.43 13.91 -15.24
C ASP A 115 5.67 12.59 -15.53
N LEU A 116 4.75 12.22 -14.60
CA LEU A 116 3.96 11.00 -14.70
C LEU A 116 2.64 11.29 -15.43
N LYS A 117 2.56 11.01 -16.74
CA LYS A 117 1.42 11.36 -17.60
C LYS A 117 0.55 10.17 -17.99
N GLY A 118 0.90 8.93 -17.58
CA GLY A 118 0.14 7.74 -17.92
C GLY A 118 -1.22 7.70 -17.23
N PHE A 119 -1.23 7.61 -15.94
CA PHE A 119 -2.42 7.79 -15.10
C PHE A 119 -2.02 8.20 -13.68
N ASN A 120 -2.99 8.78 -12.97
CA ASN A 120 -2.85 9.16 -11.58
C ASN A 120 -4.15 8.82 -10.84
N LEU A 121 -4.05 8.02 -9.77
CA LEU A 121 -5.19 7.56 -8.99
C LEU A 121 -4.94 7.79 -7.50
N THR A 122 -5.98 8.25 -6.80
CA THR A 122 -6.01 8.26 -5.34
C THR A 122 -7.20 7.41 -4.88
N LEU A 123 -6.97 6.49 -3.95
CA LEU A 123 -7.95 5.57 -3.41
C LEU A 123 -8.09 5.78 -1.90
N THR A 124 -9.33 5.59 -1.40
CA THR A 124 -9.70 5.89 -0.02
C THR A 124 -10.47 4.76 0.65
N SER A 125 -10.37 3.54 0.11
CA SER A 125 -11.04 2.38 0.71
C SER A 125 -10.55 2.16 2.14
N PRO A 126 -11.46 2.09 3.14
CA PRO A 126 -11.07 1.96 4.54
C PRO A 126 -10.01 0.90 4.75
N ARG A 127 -8.89 1.28 5.38
CA ARG A 127 -7.72 0.46 5.73
C ARG A 127 -6.97 -0.19 4.57
N ILE A 128 -7.64 -0.56 3.48
CA ILE A 128 -7.03 -1.29 2.37
C ILE A 128 -6.56 -0.37 1.23
N ALA A 129 -6.75 0.96 1.34
CA ALA A 129 -6.49 1.91 0.26
C ALA A 129 -5.08 1.78 -0.33
N GLY A 130 -4.04 1.59 0.49
CA GLY A 130 -2.66 1.40 0.01
C GLY A 130 -2.48 0.13 -0.82
N LEU A 131 -3.04 -0.99 -0.37
CA LEU A 131 -3.01 -2.25 -1.12
C LEU A 131 -3.88 -2.18 -2.38
N GLU A 132 -5.03 -1.51 -2.33
CA GLU A 132 -5.85 -1.30 -3.52
C GLU A 132 -5.22 -0.37 -4.54
N ALA A 133 -4.47 0.65 -4.10
CA ALA A 133 -3.67 1.48 -4.98
C ALA A 133 -2.66 0.64 -5.77
N LEU A 134 -1.93 -0.23 -5.06
CA LEU A 134 -1.01 -1.17 -5.67
C LEU A 134 -1.72 -2.08 -6.68
N ARG A 135 -2.82 -2.74 -6.28
CA ARG A 135 -3.60 -3.64 -7.15
C ARG A 135 -4.14 -2.94 -8.40
N THR A 136 -4.74 -1.75 -8.21
CA THR A 136 -5.34 -1.00 -9.31
C THR A 136 -4.28 -0.52 -10.30
N GLY A 137 -3.15 -0.04 -9.78
CA GLY A 137 -1.99 0.32 -10.58
C GLY A 137 -1.43 -0.86 -11.38
N GLN A 138 -1.24 -2.01 -10.75
CA GLN A 138 -0.79 -3.24 -11.42
C GLN A 138 -1.75 -3.67 -12.55
N ARG A 139 -3.06 -3.61 -12.32
CA ARG A 139 -4.06 -3.91 -13.36
C ARG A 139 -4.00 -2.92 -14.52
N ALA A 140 -3.77 -1.65 -14.25
CA ALA A 140 -3.63 -0.63 -15.29
C ALA A 140 -2.38 -0.86 -16.14
N VAL A 141 -1.26 -1.26 -15.51
CA VAL A 141 -0.04 -1.66 -16.25
C VAL A 141 -0.28 -2.93 -17.07
N ALA A 142 -0.94 -3.93 -16.49
CA ALA A 142 -1.30 -5.16 -17.23
C ALA A 142 -2.22 -4.89 -18.44
N ALA A 143 -3.06 -3.85 -18.34
CA ALA A 143 -3.90 -3.36 -19.45
C ALA A 143 -3.15 -2.45 -20.44
N GLY A 144 -1.84 -2.29 -20.31
CA GLY A 144 -0.99 -1.50 -21.22
C GLY A 144 -1.09 0.03 -21.04
N ARG A 145 -1.71 0.52 -19.95
CA ARG A 145 -1.88 1.96 -19.70
C ARG A 145 -0.62 2.65 -19.19
N ALA A 146 0.32 1.89 -18.67
CA ALA A 146 1.63 2.36 -18.23
C ALA A 146 2.64 1.22 -18.25
N ARG A 147 3.92 1.54 -18.11
CA ARG A 147 5.03 0.59 -17.95
C ARG A 147 5.82 0.80 -16.67
N ARG A 148 5.63 1.92 -16.00
CA ARG A 148 6.26 2.27 -14.74
C ARG A 148 5.19 2.73 -13.77
N LEU A 149 5.26 2.24 -12.54
CA LEU A 149 4.27 2.53 -11.52
C LEU A 149 4.96 2.91 -10.21
N LEU A 150 4.68 4.12 -9.73
CA LEU A 150 4.88 4.49 -8.33
C LEU A 150 3.58 4.25 -7.59
N ALA A 151 3.56 3.31 -6.66
CA ALA A 151 2.38 3.01 -5.85
C ALA A 151 2.72 3.01 -4.37
N GLY A 152 1.74 3.39 -3.53
CA GLY A 152 1.97 3.42 -2.10
C GLY A 152 0.81 3.94 -1.30
N ALA A 153 1.09 4.29 -0.04
CA ALA A 153 0.14 4.96 0.84
C ALA A 153 0.82 6.09 1.59
N THR A 154 -0.01 7.06 2.00
CA THR A 154 0.40 8.16 2.88
C THR A 154 -0.73 8.51 3.81
N GLU A 155 -0.38 8.81 5.06
CA GLU A 155 -1.33 9.24 6.06
C GLU A 155 -0.78 10.46 6.83
N GLU A 156 -1.70 11.29 7.31
CA GLU A 156 -1.43 12.40 8.20
C GLU A 156 -2.15 12.15 9.52
N ALA A 157 -1.52 12.54 10.62
CA ALA A 157 -2.13 12.37 11.94
C ALA A 157 -3.51 13.04 11.99
N LEU A 158 -4.50 12.31 12.50
CA LEU A 158 -5.84 12.83 12.72
C LEU A 158 -5.82 13.90 13.81
N PRO A 159 -6.66 14.95 13.71
CA PRO A 159 -6.92 15.84 14.83
C PRO A 159 -7.40 15.08 16.07
N GLU A 160 -7.08 15.57 17.27
CA GLU A 160 -7.36 14.87 18.54
C GLU A 160 -8.84 14.58 18.78
N ASP A 161 -9.72 15.40 18.23
CA ASP A 161 -11.18 15.29 18.34
C ASP A 161 -11.82 14.44 17.20
N GLU A 162 -11.02 13.95 16.26
CA GLU A 162 -11.52 13.06 15.21
C GLU A 162 -11.58 11.60 15.70
N PRO A 163 -12.59 10.84 15.29
CA PRO A 163 -12.68 9.41 15.61
C PRO A 163 -11.46 8.63 15.12
N GLY A 164 -10.83 7.88 16.01
CA GLY A 164 -9.65 7.07 15.71
C GLY A 164 -8.31 7.80 15.85
N ALA A 165 -8.31 9.05 16.36
CA ALA A 165 -7.09 9.84 16.57
C ALA A 165 -6.05 9.10 17.45
N GLU A 166 -6.51 8.32 18.42
CA GLU A 166 -5.66 7.50 19.30
C GLU A 166 -4.90 6.38 18.59
N ARG A 167 -5.34 6.02 17.38
CA ARG A 167 -4.70 5.02 16.52
C ARG A 167 -4.23 5.62 15.19
N SER A 168 -4.01 6.93 15.20
CA SER A 168 -3.61 7.67 14.02
C SER A 168 -2.29 7.16 13.45
N GLU A 169 -2.23 7.07 12.14
CA GLU A 169 -1.01 6.78 11.40
C GLU A 169 -0.48 8.07 10.77
N ALA A 170 0.83 8.22 10.67
CA ALA A 170 1.44 9.36 9.99
C ALA A 170 2.77 8.98 9.34
N GLY A 171 2.87 9.28 8.05
CA GLY A 171 4.03 8.93 7.22
C GLY A 171 3.65 8.46 5.83
N ALA A 172 4.56 7.82 5.13
CA ALA A 172 4.32 7.28 3.80
C ALA A 172 5.20 6.08 3.47
N VAL A 173 4.69 5.21 2.60
CA VAL A 173 5.44 4.17 1.91
C VAL A 173 5.20 4.31 0.42
N ALA A 174 6.25 4.30 -0.38
CA ALA A 174 6.21 4.29 -1.84
C ALA A 174 7.03 3.12 -2.39
N LEU A 175 6.52 2.49 -3.43
CA LEU A 175 7.11 1.38 -4.15
C LEU A 175 7.29 1.77 -5.61
N MET A 176 8.48 1.52 -6.16
CA MET A 176 8.72 1.58 -7.60
C MET A 176 8.53 0.19 -8.19
N LEU A 177 7.63 0.07 -9.17
CA LEU A 177 7.30 -1.18 -9.82
C LEU A 177 7.56 -1.11 -11.32
N GLU A 178 8.18 -2.18 -11.84
CA GLU A 178 8.59 -2.29 -13.23
C GLU A 178 8.34 -3.70 -13.77
N PRO A 179 8.17 -3.89 -15.08
CA PRO A 179 8.16 -5.22 -15.68
C PRO A 179 9.49 -5.94 -15.44
N ALA A 180 9.43 -7.20 -14.99
CA ALA A 180 10.62 -8.02 -14.70
C ALA A 180 11.60 -8.08 -15.89
N ALA A 181 11.06 -8.23 -17.11
CA ALA A 181 11.87 -8.25 -18.33
C ALA A 181 12.67 -6.94 -18.56
N ALA A 182 12.09 -5.79 -18.20
CA ALA A 182 12.78 -4.51 -18.34
C ALA A 182 13.90 -4.36 -17.30
N VAL A 183 13.68 -4.86 -16.09
CA VAL A 183 14.70 -4.89 -15.02
C VAL A 183 15.85 -5.81 -15.41
N ALA A 184 15.56 -7.01 -15.92
CA ALA A 184 16.56 -7.96 -16.39
C ALA A 184 17.38 -7.40 -17.56
N ALA A 185 16.73 -6.74 -18.53
CA ALA A 185 17.40 -6.17 -19.71
C ALA A 185 18.47 -5.11 -19.37
N ARG A 186 18.25 -4.30 -18.30
CA ARG A 186 19.25 -3.32 -17.85
C ARG A 186 20.20 -3.86 -16.78
N GLY A 187 20.12 -5.14 -16.45
CA GLY A 187 20.90 -5.71 -15.36
C GLY A 187 20.52 -5.17 -13.98
N GLY A 188 19.32 -4.63 -13.80
CA GLY A 188 18.80 -4.10 -12.55
C GLY A 188 18.53 -5.19 -11.51
N ARG A 189 18.28 -4.79 -10.26
CA ARG A 189 17.91 -5.70 -9.17
C ARG A 189 16.42 -5.59 -8.90
N ALA A 190 15.74 -6.72 -8.75
CA ALA A 190 14.39 -6.81 -8.21
C ALA A 190 14.45 -7.22 -6.73
N LEU A 191 13.66 -6.55 -5.90
CA LEU A 191 13.53 -6.87 -4.47
C LEU A 191 12.55 -8.03 -4.25
N GLY A 192 11.62 -8.22 -5.16
CA GLY A 192 10.60 -9.25 -5.08
C GLY A 192 9.33 -8.88 -5.84
N ARG A 193 8.28 -9.66 -5.59
CA ARG A 193 6.94 -9.46 -6.16
C ARG A 193 5.91 -9.21 -5.07
N LEU A 194 4.91 -8.40 -5.41
CA LEU A 194 3.72 -8.17 -4.59
C LEU A 194 2.48 -8.48 -5.43
N GLY A 195 1.63 -9.36 -4.94
CA GLY A 195 0.31 -9.61 -5.51
C GLY A 195 -0.77 -9.21 -4.51
N VAL A 196 -1.84 -8.55 -4.96
CA VAL A 196 -2.94 -8.12 -4.08
C VAL A 196 -4.27 -8.65 -4.58
N ARG A 197 -5.06 -9.19 -3.65
CA ARG A 197 -6.48 -9.48 -3.80
C ARG A 197 -7.27 -8.77 -2.72
N SER A 198 -8.38 -8.17 -3.09
CA SER A 198 -9.35 -7.62 -2.15
C SER A 198 -10.72 -8.23 -2.38
N PHE A 199 -11.47 -8.36 -1.30
CA PHE A 199 -12.86 -8.81 -1.29
C PHE A 199 -13.62 -8.02 -0.23
N PHE A 200 -14.94 -8.13 -0.26
CA PHE A 200 -15.80 -7.50 0.73
C PHE A 200 -16.45 -8.57 1.58
N LEU A 201 -16.27 -8.49 2.89
CA LEU A 201 -16.94 -9.33 3.89
C LEU A 201 -17.98 -8.47 4.62
N PRO A 202 -19.26 -8.56 4.25
CA PRO A 202 -20.29 -7.78 4.92
C PRO A 202 -20.26 -7.99 6.44
N PRO A 203 -20.29 -6.93 7.28
CA PRO A 203 -20.17 -7.09 8.74
C PRO A 203 -21.20 -8.02 9.36
N HIS A 204 -22.44 -8.05 8.84
CA HIS A 204 -23.49 -8.96 9.30
C HIS A 204 -23.22 -10.43 8.97
N LEU A 205 -22.32 -10.73 8.04
CA LEU A 205 -21.88 -12.09 7.70
C LEU A 205 -20.57 -12.48 8.41
N ALA A 206 -19.99 -11.57 9.18
CA ALA A 206 -18.81 -11.83 10.02
C ALA A 206 -19.18 -12.38 11.41
N ALA A 207 -20.47 -12.70 11.65
CA ALA A 207 -20.94 -13.25 12.92
C ALA A 207 -20.19 -14.55 13.32
N PRO A 208 -19.99 -14.82 14.64
CA PRO A 208 -19.10 -15.88 15.13
C PRO A 208 -19.36 -17.27 14.55
N ASP A 209 -20.61 -17.64 14.32
CA ASP A 209 -20.98 -19.03 13.99
C ASP A 209 -20.61 -19.46 12.55
N GLN A 210 -20.49 -18.54 11.60
CA GLN A 210 -20.19 -18.85 10.19
C GLN A 210 -19.16 -17.90 9.57
N GLY A 211 -18.82 -16.82 10.25
CA GLY A 211 -17.91 -15.78 9.74
C GLY A 211 -16.50 -16.32 9.47
N ALA A 212 -15.96 -17.13 10.38
CA ALA A 212 -14.62 -17.70 10.26
C ALA A 212 -14.50 -18.65 9.05
N GLU A 213 -15.44 -19.61 8.89
CA GLU A 213 -15.43 -20.56 7.77
C GLU A 213 -15.52 -19.84 6.41
N ARG A 214 -16.48 -18.90 6.28
CA ARG A 214 -16.63 -18.09 5.08
C ARG A 214 -15.38 -17.28 4.78
N THR A 215 -14.83 -16.61 5.79
CA THR A 215 -13.61 -15.83 5.66
C THR A 215 -12.42 -16.69 5.28
N GLY A 216 -12.30 -17.88 5.88
CA GLY A 216 -11.28 -18.88 5.53
C GLY A 216 -11.35 -19.31 4.06
N ALA A 217 -12.56 -19.51 3.52
CA ALA A 217 -12.75 -19.82 2.10
C ALA A 217 -12.28 -18.65 1.22
N LEU A 218 -12.70 -17.40 1.51
CA LEU A 218 -12.29 -16.22 0.75
C LEU A 218 -10.79 -15.96 0.81
N LEU A 219 -10.14 -16.19 1.96
CA LEU A 219 -8.68 -16.06 2.09
C LEU A 219 -7.94 -17.13 1.27
N ARG A 220 -8.40 -18.38 1.27
CA ARG A 220 -7.83 -19.44 0.43
C ARG A 220 -7.94 -19.10 -1.03
N ASP A 221 -9.14 -18.72 -1.49
CA ASP A 221 -9.37 -18.30 -2.87
C ASP A 221 -8.48 -17.11 -3.28
N ALA A 222 -8.27 -16.16 -2.37
CA ALA A 222 -7.40 -15.02 -2.61
C ALA A 222 -5.94 -15.43 -2.76
N LEU A 223 -5.42 -16.29 -1.88
CA LEU A 223 -4.04 -16.80 -1.93
C LEU A 223 -3.80 -17.69 -3.17
N ASP A 224 -4.75 -18.54 -3.50
CA ASP A 224 -4.72 -19.40 -4.71
C ASP A 224 -4.66 -18.54 -5.98
N ALA A 225 -5.52 -17.52 -6.07
CA ALA A 225 -5.54 -16.57 -7.18
C ALA A 225 -4.26 -15.71 -7.26
N LEU A 226 -3.49 -15.62 -6.19
CA LEU A 226 -2.16 -14.99 -6.12
C LEU A 226 -1.02 -15.98 -6.43
N GLY A 227 -1.36 -17.25 -6.70
CA GLY A 227 -0.40 -18.30 -7.08
C GLY A 227 0.30 -18.97 -5.90
N HIS A 228 -0.18 -18.75 -4.67
CA HIS A 228 0.33 -19.50 -3.51
C HIS A 228 -0.25 -20.91 -3.53
N ARG A 229 0.60 -21.92 -3.40
CA ARG A 229 0.19 -23.33 -3.44
C ARG A 229 0.01 -23.90 -2.04
N PRO A 230 -1.03 -24.71 -1.79
CA PRO A 230 -1.18 -25.46 -0.55
C PRO A 230 0.07 -26.26 -0.21
N GLY A 231 0.44 -26.29 1.07
CA GLY A 231 1.64 -26.97 1.56
C GLY A 231 2.95 -26.20 1.40
N THR A 232 2.94 -25.01 0.77
CA THR A 232 4.11 -24.13 0.74
C THR A 232 4.15 -23.30 2.02
N PRO A 233 5.30 -23.19 2.72
CA PRO A 233 5.40 -22.38 3.93
C PRO A 233 5.03 -20.92 3.69
N LEU A 234 4.19 -20.37 4.57
CA LEU A 234 3.67 -19.02 4.51
C LEU A 234 3.75 -18.35 5.88
N THR A 235 4.47 -17.24 5.97
CA THR A 235 4.33 -16.34 7.12
C THR A 235 3.16 -15.40 6.90
N VAL A 236 2.34 -15.17 7.92
CA VAL A 236 1.17 -14.30 7.84
C VAL A 236 1.30 -13.17 8.86
N THR A 237 1.20 -11.92 8.42
CA THR A 237 0.98 -10.77 9.29
C THR A 237 -0.46 -10.30 9.10
N ALA A 238 -1.26 -10.37 10.15
CA ALA A 238 -2.65 -9.95 10.17
C ALA A 238 -2.77 -8.59 10.86
N VAL A 239 -3.00 -7.54 10.06
CA VAL A 239 -3.21 -6.16 10.53
C VAL A 239 -4.71 -5.95 10.74
N LEU A 240 -5.18 -6.13 11.98
CA LEU A 240 -6.59 -6.22 12.30
C LEU A 240 -6.98 -5.33 13.49
N ASP A 241 -8.20 -4.83 13.46
CA ASP A 241 -8.86 -4.21 14.61
C ASP A 241 -9.74 -5.22 15.37
N GLY A 242 -10.38 -4.79 16.46
CA GLY A 242 -11.31 -5.61 17.24
C GLY A 242 -12.74 -5.61 16.66
N SER A 243 -12.94 -5.23 15.40
CA SER A 243 -14.28 -5.28 14.78
C SER A 243 -14.73 -6.72 14.50
N PRO A 244 -16.04 -6.97 14.34
CA PRO A 244 -16.54 -8.30 13.95
C PRO A 244 -15.86 -8.86 12.70
N VAL A 245 -15.56 -8.01 11.71
CA VAL A 245 -14.85 -8.39 10.49
C VAL A 245 -13.41 -8.78 10.78
N GLY A 246 -12.71 -8.00 11.59
CA GLY A 246 -11.33 -8.28 12.02
C GLY A 246 -11.26 -9.60 12.82
N GLU A 247 -12.19 -9.84 13.73
CA GLU A 247 -12.25 -11.08 14.52
C GLU A 247 -12.58 -12.30 13.65
N ALA A 248 -13.46 -12.18 12.65
CA ALA A 248 -13.72 -13.26 11.71
C ALA A 248 -12.48 -13.63 10.89
N VAL A 249 -11.68 -12.63 10.47
CA VAL A 249 -10.38 -12.87 9.80
C VAL A 249 -9.40 -13.53 10.75
N ALA A 250 -9.28 -13.06 12.01
CA ALA A 250 -8.39 -13.65 13.00
C ALA A 250 -8.74 -15.12 13.26
N ALA A 251 -10.02 -15.41 13.50
CA ALA A 251 -10.50 -16.76 13.73
C ALA A 251 -10.24 -17.69 12.52
N ALA A 252 -10.46 -17.19 11.30
CA ALA A 252 -10.20 -17.94 10.07
C ALA A 252 -8.72 -18.33 9.93
N LEU A 253 -7.81 -17.43 10.29
CA LEU A 253 -6.36 -17.67 10.24
C LEU A 253 -5.90 -18.69 11.31
N GLU A 254 -6.64 -18.84 12.39
CA GLU A 254 -6.36 -19.80 13.47
C GLU A 254 -6.94 -21.19 13.19
N GLU A 255 -7.88 -21.32 12.27
CA GLU A 255 -8.48 -22.62 11.94
C GLU A 255 -7.45 -23.65 11.43
N LYS A 256 -7.58 -24.91 11.92
CA LYS A 256 -6.71 -26.02 11.49
C LYS A 256 -6.71 -26.24 9.97
N THR A 257 -7.87 -26.05 9.33
CA THR A 257 -8.05 -26.19 7.88
C THR A 257 -7.25 -25.13 7.10
N PHE A 258 -7.17 -23.90 7.62
CA PHE A 258 -6.33 -22.87 7.02
C PHE A 258 -4.85 -23.16 7.27
N ARG A 259 -4.47 -23.44 8.52
CA ARG A 259 -3.08 -23.79 8.89
C ARG A 259 -2.57 -25.00 8.12
N GLY A 260 -3.34 -26.08 8.04
CA GLY A 260 -2.95 -27.28 7.30
C GLY A 260 -2.81 -27.07 5.80
N ALA A 261 -3.58 -26.14 5.21
CA ALA A 261 -3.48 -25.84 3.78
C ALA A 261 -2.20 -25.03 3.42
N PHE A 262 -1.69 -24.20 4.36
CA PHE A 262 -0.57 -23.29 4.11
C PHE A 262 0.68 -23.60 4.95
N GLY A 263 0.74 -24.77 5.57
CA GLY A 263 1.93 -25.33 6.23
C GLY A 263 1.89 -25.23 7.75
N ASP A 264 1.59 -26.37 8.39
CA ASP A 264 1.93 -26.65 9.79
C ASP A 264 3.45 -26.88 9.99
N GLY A 265 4.27 -26.53 8.98
CA GLY A 265 5.71 -26.60 9.08
C GLY A 265 6.22 -25.68 10.18
N LYS A 266 7.37 -26.04 10.77
CA LYS A 266 8.05 -25.27 11.83
C LYS A 266 8.29 -23.78 11.47
N ASP A 267 8.05 -23.37 10.22
CA ASP A 267 8.32 -22.06 9.65
C ASP A 267 7.04 -21.24 9.33
N GLY A 268 5.83 -21.81 9.48
CA GLY A 268 4.55 -21.09 9.30
C GLY A 268 4.19 -20.30 10.56
N ARG A 269 4.34 -18.98 10.55
CA ARG A 269 4.01 -18.12 11.69
C ARG A 269 2.91 -17.14 11.32
N THR A 270 1.88 -17.06 12.16
CA THR A 270 0.88 -15.98 12.10
C THR A 270 1.17 -14.99 13.21
N GLU A 271 1.31 -13.71 12.86
CA GLU A 271 1.46 -12.59 13.77
C GLU A 271 0.26 -11.66 13.61
N ARG A 272 -0.40 -11.31 14.72
CA ARG A 272 -1.45 -10.29 14.74
C ARG A 272 -0.86 -8.95 15.16
N VAL A 273 -1.11 -7.93 14.36
CA VAL A 273 -0.69 -6.55 14.60
C VAL A 273 -1.94 -5.70 14.75
N PRO A 274 -2.05 -4.86 15.79
CA PRO A 274 -3.14 -3.92 15.91
C PRO A 274 -3.17 -2.97 14.72
N ALA A 275 -4.36 -2.80 14.13
CA ALA A 275 -4.51 -1.90 13.01
C ALA A 275 -4.63 -0.44 13.48
N GLY A 276 -3.95 0.47 12.78
CA GLY A 276 -4.15 1.90 12.88
C GLY A 276 -5.48 2.38 12.27
N ALA A 277 -5.70 3.68 12.28
CA ALA A 277 -6.88 4.30 11.67
C ALA A 277 -6.75 4.51 10.15
N GLY A 278 -5.54 4.40 9.61
CA GLY A 278 -5.22 4.65 8.20
C GLY A 278 -5.02 3.38 7.37
N ALA A 279 -4.42 3.57 6.21
CA ALA A 279 -4.10 2.52 5.23
C ALA A 279 -2.59 2.29 5.08
N LEU A 280 -1.76 2.88 5.97
CA LEU A 280 -0.30 2.85 5.85
C LEU A 280 0.29 1.54 6.37
N GLU A 281 -0.15 1.04 7.53
CA GLU A 281 0.43 -0.14 8.16
C GLU A 281 0.42 -1.38 7.26
N PRO A 282 -0.68 -1.75 6.56
CA PRO A 282 -0.69 -2.94 5.72
C PRO A 282 0.35 -2.91 4.59
N ILE A 283 0.51 -1.77 3.92
CA ILE A 283 1.50 -1.65 2.83
C ILE A 283 2.93 -1.52 3.38
N ALA A 284 3.11 -0.94 4.57
CA ALA A 284 4.40 -0.90 5.25
C ALA A 284 4.89 -2.30 5.62
N ARG A 285 4.00 -3.17 6.13
CA ARG A 285 4.31 -4.58 6.38
C ARG A 285 4.64 -5.35 5.10
N ALA A 286 3.90 -5.10 4.03
CA ALA A 286 4.18 -5.71 2.74
C ALA A 286 5.55 -5.26 2.17
N ALA A 287 5.89 -3.98 2.32
CA ALA A 287 7.19 -3.45 1.92
C ALA A 287 8.34 -4.05 2.75
N ALA A 288 8.18 -4.13 4.08
CA ALA A 288 9.17 -4.74 4.96
C ALA A 288 9.39 -6.25 4.68
N ALA A 289 8.33 -6.96 4.28
CA ALA A 289 8.44 -8.38 3.93
C ALA A 289 9.30 -8.65 2.68
N LEU A 290 9.58 -7.65 1.85
CA LEU A 290 10.53 -7.78 0.73
C LEU A 290 11.97 -8.01 1.16
N ASP A 291 12.33 -7.64 2.40
CA ASP A 291 13.65 -7.90 2.99
C ASP A 291 13.80 -9.34 3.54
N GLY A 292 12.73 -10.13 3.45
CA GLY A 292 12.70 -11.52 3.88
C GLY A 292 13.59 -12.44 3.03
N PRO A 293 13.81 -13.68 3.49
CA PRO A 293 14.63 -14.65 2.77
C PRO A 293 14.00 -15.01 1.42
N PRO A 294 14.82 -15.12 0.35
CA PRO A 294 14.31 -15.51 -0.98
C PRO A 294 13.55 -16.85 -0.95
N GLY A 295 12.44 -16.91 -1.65
CA GLY A 295 11.62 -18.12 -1.76
C GLY A 295 10.68 -18.37 -0.56
N HIS A 296 10.74 -17.56 0.50
CA HIS A 296 9.79 -17.62 1.61
C HIS A 296 8.65 -16.64 1.39
N ALA A 297 7.45 -17.15 1.16
CA ALA A 297 6.28 -16.30 0.94
C ALA A 297 5.78 -15.67 2.24
N HIS A 298 5.30 -14.42 2.15
CA HIS A 298 4.71 -13.70 3.27
C HIS A 298 3.36 -13.12 2.84
N ALA A 299 2.30 -13.37 3.58
CA ALA A 299 1.01 -12.75 3.37
C ALA A 299 0.75 -11.65 4.40
N VAL A 300 0.39 -10.47 3.92
CA VAL A 300 -0.20 -9.43 4.77
C VAL A 300 -1.70 -9.44 4.56
N VAL A 301 -2.45 -9.71 5.62
CA VAL A 301 -3.91 -9.75 5.63
C VAL A 301 -4.43 -8.59 6.44
N THR A 302 -5.40 -7.86 5.92
CA THR A 302 -6.01 -6.74 6.64
C THR A 302 -7.51 -6.66 6.37
N ALA A 303 -8.23 -6.14 7.35
CA ALA A 303 -9.68 -5.95 7.25
C ALA A 303 -10.11 -4.68 8.01
N ALA A 304 -11.10 -4.00 7.47
CA ALA A 304 -11.76 -2.85 8.09
C ALA A 304 -13.14 -3.23 8.62
N ALA A 305 -13.62 -2.51 9.63
CA ALA A 305 -14.93 -2.73 10.23
C ALA A 305 -16.08 -2.65 9.23
N GLU A 306 -15.93 -1.89 8.17
CA GLU A 306 -16.90 -1.72 7.08
C GLU A 306 -17.02 -2.96 6.18
N GLY A 307 -16.06 -3.90 6.27
CA GLY A 307 -16.04 -5.14 5.48
C GLY A 307 -14.97 -5.20 4.40
N ASN A 308 -14.26 -4.11 4.15
CA ASN A 308 -13.14 -4.08 3.19
C ASN A 308 -12.01 -4.97 3.69
N THR A 309 -11.65 -5.98 2.91
CA THR A 309 -10.61 -6.95 3.26
C THR A 309 -9.63 -7.12 2.12
N ALA A 310 -8.35 -7.23 2.42
CA ALA A 310 -7.30 -7.45 1.43
C ALA A 310 -6.25 -8.45 1.90
N VAL A 311 -5.68 -9.18 0.94
CA VAL A 311 -4.51 -10.03 1.08
C VAL A 311 -3.44 -9.53 0.13
N CYS A 312 -2.25 -9.27 0.64
CA CYS A 312 -1.06 -9.01 -0.15
C CYS A 312 -0.09 -10.18 0.01
N LEU A 313 0.18 -10.90 -1.05
CA LEU A 313 1.21 -11.94 -1.08
C LEU A 313 2.53 -11.31 -1.53
N VAL A 314 3.54 -11.43 -0.70
CA VAL A 314 4.91 -10.96 -0.95
C VAL A 314 5.79 -12.17 -1.23
N THR A 315 6.52 -12.12 -2.34
CA THR A 315 7.54 -13.11 -2.67
C THR A 315 8.89 -12.39 -2.76
N PRO A 316 9.71 -12.41 -1.70
CA PRO A 316 11.04 -11.80 -1.71
C PRO A 316 11.98 -12.52 -2.68
N GLY A 317 12.97 -11.81 -3.21
CA GLY A 317 14.07 -12.43 -3.93
C GLY A 317 14.48 -11.72 -5.21
N ASP A 318 15.75 -11.94 -5.57
CA ASP A 318 16.31 -11.47 -6.83
C ASP A 318 15.89 -12.42 -7.97
N ILE A 319 15.10 -11.92 -8.88
CA ILE A 319 14.53 -12.69 -10.01
C ILE A 319 15.60 -13.21 -10.97
N ARG A 320 16.84 -12.70 -10.89
CA ARG A 320 17.96 -13.20 -11.71
C ARG A 320 18.30 -14.68 -11.48
N THR A 321 17.96 -15.24 -10.32
CA THR A 321 18.35 -16.60 -9.94
C THR A 321 17.34 -17.68 -10.39
N ALA A 322 16.10 -17.34 -10.65
CA ALA A 322 15.06 -18.31 -10.98
C ALA A 322 15.14 -18.83 -12.44
N GLU A 323 15.61 -18.01 -13.40
CA GLU A 323 15.73 -18.40 -14.80
C GLU A 323 17.03 -19.13 -15.13
N ALA A 324 18.07 -18.98 -14.30
CA ALA A 324 19.35 -19.68 -14.49
C ALA A 324 19.34 -21.13 -13.99
N SER A 325 18.37 -21.51 -13.14
CA SER A 325 18.25 -22.89 -12.61
C SER A 325 17.31 -23.80 -13.42
N SER A 326 16.71 -23.30 -14.49
CA SER A 326 15.79 -24.06 -15.37
C SER A 326 16.35 -24.34 -16.77
N ARG A 327 17.67 -24.17 -16.96
CA ARG A 327 18.37 -24.57 -18.20
C ARG A 327 19.30 -25.73 -17.96
#